data_135abc565ff9113b8d1951daced95bf4
#
_entry.id   135abc565ff9113b8d1951daced95bf4
#
_cell.length_a   1.000
_cell.length_b   1.000
_cell.length_c   1.000
_cell.angle_alpha   90.00
_cell.angle_beta   90.00
_cell.angle_gamma   90.00
#
_symmetry.space_group_name_H-M   'P 1'
#
loop_
_entity.id
_entity.type
_entity.pdbx_description
1 polymer ?
#
loop_
_entity_poly.entity_id
_entity_poly.type
_entity_poly.pdbx_seq_one_letter_code
_entity_poly.pdbx_strand_id
1 'polypeptide(L)'
;MLSGKKLTTLVLAGLMSVTIGLGVSAKLPVTQNPVASPTAPTAETNKKAIDLNTANIAALNVGTQKGIAKATALAGLHSIDMNDGDKLSFAVAAGTYKDETAIAAGAFYRPNRNMLLSFASTLENEDQAYNVGLSFKFGKEGKVEEKTADVEQLYKLIGELQAKLAQQQAEIDALRK
;
A
#
# COMPACT_ATOMS: atom_id res chain seq x y z
N MET A 1 4.52 28.88 34.21
CA MET A 1 4.14 29.18 32.81
C MET A 1 5.29 28.75 31.90
N LEU A 2 5.31 27.52 31.43
CA LEU A 2 6.36 27.02 30.52
C LEU A 2 5.92 27.33 29.07
N SER A 3 6.80 28.12 28.41
CA SER A 3 6.62 28.62 27.06
C SER A 3 6.41 27.47 26.04
N GLY A 4 5.34 27.57 25.23
CA GLY A 4 4.90 26.60 24.23
C GLY A 4 5.87 26.30 23.07
N LYS A 5 7.12 26.84 23.10
CA LYS A 5 8.15 26.59 22.08
C LYS A 5 9.02 25.35 22.35
N LYS A 6 8.98 24.79 23.56
CA LYS A 6 9.80 23.61 23.91
C LYS A 6 9.10 22.28 23.67
N LEU A 7 7.79 22.29 23.46
CA LEU A 7 7.01 21.05 23.24
C LEU A 7 7.09 20.57 21.78
N THR A 8 7.21 21.51 20.83
CA THR A 8 7.26 21.20 19.39
C THR A 8 8.58 20.55 18.96
N THR A 9 9.67 20.90 19.64
CA THR A 9 11.00 20.32 19.31
C THR A 9 11.17 18.90 19.83
N LEU A 10 10.46 18.52 20.90
CA LEU A 10 10.55 17.19 21.49
C LEU A 10 9.76 16.14 20.71
N VAL A 11 8.67 16.54 20.06
CA VAL A 11 7.82 15.63 19.25
C VAL A 11 8.50 15.30 17.92
N LEU A 12 9.27 16.24 17.36
CA LEU A 12 9.98 16.00 16.10
C LEU A 12 11.25 15.14 16.28
N ALA A 13 11.89 15.23 17.44
CA ALA A 13 13.06 14.41 17.76
C ALA A 13 12.70 12.94 18.07
N GLY A 14 11.48 12.68 18.52
CA GLY A 14 11.00 11.33 18.81
C GLY A 14 10.57 10.51 17.60
N LEU A 15 10.29 11.16 16.48
CA LEU A 15 9.85 10.50 15.26
C LEU A 15 11.01 10.03 14.36
N MET A 16 12.24 10.48 14.62
CA MET A 16 13.41 10.14 13.79
C MET A 16 14.24 8.96 14.29
N SER A 17 13.86 8.29 15.36
CA SER A 17 14.62 7.13 15.88
C SER A 17 13.87 5.80 15.86
N VAL A 18 12.82 5.67 15.04
CA VAL A 18 12.37 4.35 14.60
C VAL A 18 13.21 3.95 13.39
N THR A 19 14.48 3.71 13.61
CA THR A 19 15.25 2.80 12.78
C THR A 19 14.64 1.43 13.06
N ILE A 20 13.57 1.08 12.34
CA ILE A 20 13.22 -0.32 12.17
C ILE A 20 14.39 -0.88 11.38
N GLY A 21 15.37 -1.38 12.07
CA GLY A 21 16.40 -2.25 11.54
C GLY A 21 15.72 -3.57 11.13
N LEU A 22 14.85 -3.52 10.16
CA LEU A 22 14.58 -4.68 9.34
C LEU A 22 15.87 -4.90 8.59
N GLY A 23 16.77 -5.67 9.23
CA GLY A 23 17.98 -6.15 8.61
C GLY A 23 17.56 -6.94 7.36
N VAL A 24 17.45 -6.24 6.24
CA VAL A 24 17.64 -6.88 4.95
C VAL A 24 19.12 -7.23 4.95
N SER A 25 19.44 -8.32 5.63
CA SER A 25 20.71 -9.02 5.43
C SER A 25 20.61 -9.62 4.02
N ALA A 26 20.77 -8.77 3.02
CA ALA A 26 21.25 -9.24 1.75
C ALA A 26 22.65 -9.77 2.07
N LYS A 27 22.70 -11.03 2.48
CA LYS A 27 23.93 -11.79 2.59
C LYS A 27 24.43 -12.00 1.15
N LEU A 28 25.03 -10.92 0.62
CA LEU A 28 25.86 -11.06 -0.57
C LEU A 28 26.91 -12.10 -0.19
N PRO A 29 27.03 -13.21 -0.90
CA PRO A 29 28.20 -14.05 -0.75
C PRO A 29 29.37 -13.26 -1.34
N VAL A 30 29.94 -12.38 -0.51
CA VAL A 30 31.28 -11.85 -0.75
C VAL A 30 32.19 -13.03 -0.49
N THR A 31 32.42 -13.84 -1.50
CA THR A 31 33.54 -14.74 -1.51
C THR A 31 34.77 -13.84 -1.51
N GLN A 32 35.35 -13.62 -0.30
CA GLN A 32 36.63 -12.95 -0.21
C GLN A 32 37.62 -13.81 -0.99
N ASN A 33 38.01 -13.33 -2.15
CA ASN A 33 39.15 -13.86 -2.85
C ASN A 33 40.34 -13.78 -1.87
N PRO A 34 41.00 -14.87 -1.50
CA PRO A 34 42.22 -14.80 -0.72
C PRO A 34 43.21 -13.95 -1.52
N VAL A 35 43.62 -12.83 -0.92
CA VAL A 35 44.69 -12.01 -1.44
C VAL A 35 45.97 -12.87 -1.37
N ALA A 36 46.23 -13.61 -2.42
CA ALA A 36 47.47 -14.30 -2.58
C ALA A 36 48.60 -13.28 -2.79
N SER A 37 49.74 -13.51 -2.15
CA SER A 37 51.03 -12.80 -2.30
C SER A 37 51.26 -12.27 -3.71
N PRO A 38 52.04 -11.21 -3.92
CA PRO A 38 52.09 -10.41 -5.14
C PRO A 38 52.82 -11.10 -6.30
N THR A 39 52.46 -12.33 -6.60
CA THR A 39 52.81 -12.98 -7.88
C THR A 39 51.76 -12.51 -8.88
N ALA A 40 52.20 -11.86 -9.94
CA ALA A 40 51.33 -11.37 -11.00
C ALA A 40 50.34 -12.49 -11.43
N PRO A 41 49.01 -12.22 -11.42
CA PRO A 41 48.02 -13.23 -11.70
C PRO A 41 48.22 -13.77 -13.12
N THR A 42 48.27 -15.07 -13.27
CA THR A 42 48.39 -15.71 -14.56
C THR A 42 47.13 -15.46 -15.40
N ALA A 43 47.23 -15.54 -16.73
CA ALA A 43 46.07 -15.37 -17.62
C ALA A 43 44.93 -16.34 -17.27
N GLU A 44 45.26 -17.53 -16.80
CA GLU A 44 44.29 -18.52 -16.34
C GLU A 44 43.55 -18.09 -15.04
N THR A 45 44.27 -17.51 -14.09
CA THR A 45 43.70 -16.98 -12.86
C THR A 45 42.75 -15.82 -13.16
N ASN A 46 43.14 -14.92 -14.08
CA ASN A 46 42.29 -13.82 -14.53
C ASN A 46 41.03 -14.33 -15.24
N LYS A 47 41.18 -15.36 -16.10
CA LYS A 47 40.01 -15.96 -16.76
C LYS A 47 39.02 -16.52 -15.75
N LYS A 48 39.47 -17.29 -14.75
CA LYS A 48 38.61 -17.84 -13.69
C LYS A 48 37.89 -16.73 -12.89
N ALA A 49 38.60 -15.62 -12.60
CA ALA A 49 38.00 -14.49 -11.91
C ALA A 49 36.91 -13.78 -12.78
N ILE A 50 37.16 -13.65 -14.10
CA ILE A 50 36.20 -13.10 -15.05
C ILE A 50 34.96 -14.00 -15.15
N ASP A 51 35.13 -15.30 -15.28
CA ASP A 51 34.03 -16.27 -15.37
C ASP A 51 33.17 -16.21 -14.08
N LEU A 52 33.81 -16.17 -12.89
CA LEU A 52 33.13 -16.04 -11.62
C LEU A 52 32.36 -14.69 -11.49
N ASN A 53 33.00 -13.60 -11.88
CA ASN A 53 32.36 -12.28 -11.87
C ASN A 53 31.16 -12.25 -12.82
N THR A 54 31.27 -12.86 -13.99
CA THR A 54 30.17 -12.96 -14.96
C THR A 54 28.99 -13.74 -14.36
N ALA A 55 29.24 -14.86 -13.69
CA ALA A 55 28.22 -15.63 -13.01
C ALA A 55 27.55 -14.85 -11.86
N ASN A 56 28.37 -14.14 -11.07
CA ASN A 56 27.86 -13.30 -9.97
C ASN A 56 26.99 -12.14 -10.50
N ILE A 57 27.40 -11.50 -11.59
CA ILE A 57 26.62 -10.42 -12.23
C ILE A 57 25.28 -10.96 -12.73
N ALA A 58 25.27 -12.14 -13.35
CA ALA A 58 24.04 -12.77 -13.79
C ALA A 58 23.10 -13.07 -12.62
N ALA A 59 23.62 -13.63 -11.51
CA ALA A 59 22.84 -13.92 -10.31
C ALA A 59 22.27 -12.64 -9.68
N LEU A 60 23.09 -11.58 -9.59
CA LEU A 60 22.64 -10.27 -9.09
C LEU A 60 21.54 -9.66 -9.96
N ASN A 61 21.65 -9.81 -11.28
CA ASN A 61 20.64 -9.31 -12.20
C ASN A 61 19.28 -10.00 -11.97
N VAL A 62 19.26 -11.32 -11.84
CA VAL A 62 18.04 -12.08 -11.52
C VAL A 62 17.48 -11.67 -10.15
N GLY A 63 18.33 -11.60 -9.13
CA GLY A 63 17.93 -11.16 -7.80
C GLY A 63 17.31 -9.74 -7.79
N THR A 64 17.90 -8.83 -8.56
CA THR A 64 17.37 -7.47 -8.72
C THR A 64 16.00 -7.47 -9.40
N GLN A 65 15.82 -8.26 -10.46
CA GLN A 65 14.54 -8.36 -11.16
C GLN A 65 13.44 -8.91 -10.25
N LYS A 66 13.74 -9.98 -9.48
CA LYS A 66 12.82 -10.51 -8.46
C LYS A 66 12.47 -9.46 -7.41
N GLY A 67 13.45 -8.72 -6.90
CA GLY A 67 13.24 -7.64 -5.95
C GLY A 67 12.32 -6.55 -6.47
N ILE A 68 12.48 -6.14 -7.72
CA ILE A 68 11.61 -5.14 -8.36
C ILE A 68 10.19 -5.70 -8.56
N ALA A 69 10.03 -6.94 -9.01
CA ALA A 69 8.72 -7.58 -9.15
C ALA A 69 7.99 -7.63 -7.80
N LYS A 70 8.68 -7.99 -6.70
CA LYS A 70 8.15 -7.98 -5.33
C LYS A 70 7.73 -6.58 -4.88
N ALA A 71 8.58 -5.57 -5.12
CA ALA A 71 8.24 -4.18 -4.81
C ALA A 71 7.02 -3.70 -5.58
N THR A 72 6.89 -4.07 -6.86
CA THR A 72 5.75 -3.74 -7.71
C THR A 72 4.47 -4.42 -7.20
N ALA A 73 4.54 -5.70 -6.78
CA ALA A 73 3.42 -6.40 -6.18
C ALA A 73 2.95 -5.74 -4.87
N LEU A 74 3.89 -5.39 -3.98
CA LEU A 74 3.58 -4.69 -2.74
C LEU A 74 3.00 -3.29 -2.97
N ALA A 75 3.49 -2.56 -3.98
CA ALA A 75 2.97 -1.25 -4.36
C ALA A 75 1.56 -1.32 -4.98
N GLY A 76 1.20 -2.45 -5.56
CA GLY A 76 -0.13 -2.70 -6.10
C GLY A 76 -1.23 -2.96 -5.06
N LEU A 77 -0.87 -3.14 -3.79
CA LEU A 77 -1.82 -3.37 -2.71
C LEU A 77 -2.50 -2.07 -2.29
N HIS A 78 -3.82 -2.05 -2.40
CA HIS A 78 -4.63 -0.90 -2.01
C HIS A 78 -5.76 -1.34 -1.08
N SER A 79 -6.02 -0.52 -0.06
CA SER A 79 -7.22 -0.66 0.76
C SER A 79 -8.43 -0.22 -0.05
N ILE A 80 -9.51 -1.00 0.01
CA ILE A 80 -10.82 -0.54 -0.45
C ILE A 80 -11.38 0.52 0.50
N ASP A 81 -12.33 1.33 0.02
CA ASP A 81 -13.07 2.23 0.87
C ASP A 81 -13.89 1.41 1.88
N MET A 82 -13.71 1.73 3.17
CA MET A 82 -14.39 1.08 4.28
C MET A 82 -15.47 2.00 4.84
N ASN A 83 -16.67 1.46 5.03
CA ASN A 83 -17.76 2.12 5.73
C ASN A 83 -17.44 2.28 7.23
N ASP A 84 -18.21 3.08 7.96
CA ASP A 84 -17.94 3.39 9.37
C ASP A 84 -17.90 2.16 10.31
N GLY A 85 -18.50 1.05 9.91
CA GLY A 85 -18.47 -0.22 10.64
C GLY A 85 -17.27 -1.12 10.33
N ASP A 86 -16.66 -0.94 9.16
CA ASP A 86 -15.62 -1.81 8.66
C ASP A 86 -14.23 -1.32 9.09
N LYS A 87 -13.51 -2.16 9.80
CA LYS A 87 -12.18 -1.80 10.31
C LYS A 87 -11.03 -2.54 9.67
N LEU A 88 -11.30 -3.62 8.95
CA LEU A 88 -10.30 -4.50 8.39
C LEU A 88 -10.61 -4.81 6.93
N SER A 89 -9.63 -4.69 6.06
CA SER A 89 -9.71 -5.13 4.68
C SER A 89 -8.45 -5.91 4.28
N PHE A 90 -8.58 -6.74 3.26
CA PHE A 90 -7.49 -7.52 2.70
C PHE A 90 -7.38 -7.22 1.21
N ALA A 91 -6.16 -7.24 0.70
CA ALA A 91 -5.88 -7.10 -0.71
C ALA A 91 -4.83 -8.11 -1.16
N VAL A 92 -4.89 -8.48 -2.43
CA VAL A 92 -3.88 -9.27 -3.12
C VAL A 92 -3.51 -8.54 -4.40
N ALA A 93 -2.22 -8.52 -4.73
CA ALA A 93 -1.73 -7.92 -5.95
C ALA A 93 -0.61 -8.76 -6.56
N ALA A 94 -0.44 -8.66 -7.86
CA ALA A 94 0.68 -9.24 -8.59
C ALA A 94 1.52 -8.11 -9.20
N GLY A 95 2.83 -8.30 -9.21
CA GLY A 95 3.78 -7.40 -9.83
C GLY A 95 4.69 -8.17 -10.77
N THR A 96 4.95 -7.63 -11.94
CA THR A 96 5.85 -8.23 -12.93
C THR A 96 6.93 -7.22 -13.33
N TYR A 97 8.14 -7.69 -13.42
CA TYR A 97 9.25 -6.91 -13.96
C TYR A 97 10.16 -7.81 -14.80
N LYS A 98 10.29 -7.49 -16.09
CA LYS A 98 10.93 -8.35 -17.09
C LYS A 98 10.32 -9.76 -17.07
N ASP A 99 11.14 -10.77 -16.79
CA ASP A 99 10.72 -12.18 -16.80
C ASP A 99 10.31 -12.70 -15.42
N GLU A 100 10.34 -11.84 -14.37
CA GLU A 100 10.03 -12.21 -13.00
C GLU A 100 8.66 -11.67 -12.57
N THR A 101 7.89 -12.51 -11.87
CA THR A 101 6.57 -12.17 -11.34
C THR A 101 6.53 -12.49 -9.84
N ALA A 102 5.91 -11.62 -9.07
CA ALA A 102 5.70 -11.79 -7.65
C ALA A 102 4.23 -11.55 -7.30
N ILE A 103 3.77 -12.21 -6.23
CA ILE A 103 2.44 -12.01 -5.67
C ILE A 103 2.59 -11.51 -4.23
N ALA A 104 1.80 -10.53 -3.85
CA ALA A 104 1.74 -9.99 -2.50
C ALA A 104 0.33 -10.04 -1.94
N ALA A 105 0.22 -10.22 -0.63
CA ALA A 105 -1.02 -10.07 0.11
C ALA A 105 -0.81 -9.07 1.25
N GLY A 106 -1.86 -8.31 1.57
CA GLY A 106 -1.83 -7.31 2.62
C GLY A 106 -3.14 -7.22 3.37
N ALA A 107 -3.01 -6.79 4.63
CA ALA A 107 -4.11 -6.45 5.51
C ALA A 107 -4.03 -4.96 5.86
N PHE A 108 -5.19 -4.32 5.91
CA PHE A 108 -5.34 -2.90 6.20
C PHE A 108 -6.30 -2.75 7.37
N TYR A 109 -5.86 -2.10 8.43
CA TYR A 109 -6.65 -1.86 9.61
C TYR A 109 -6.87 -0.37 9.82
N ARG A 110 -8.15 0.03 9.90
CA ARG A 110 -8.58 1.41 10.10
C ARG A 110 -9.23 1.55 11.49
N PRO A 111 -8.49 1.92 12.52
CA PRO A 111 -9.05 2.13 13.86
C PRO A 111 -10.06 3.27 13.90
N ASN A 112 -9.86 4.31 13.08
CA ASN A 112 -10.74 5.47 12.92
C ASN A 112 -10.61 6.07 11.51
N ARG A 113 -11.45 7.07 11.17
CA ARG A 113 -11.49 7.71 9.84
C ARG A 113 -10.18 8.41 9.43
N ASN A 114 -9.32 8.72 10.38
CA ASN A 114 -8.12 9.52 10.17
C ASN A 114 -6.83 8.69 10.20
N MET A 115 -6.92 7.38 10.40
CA MET A 115 -5.75 6.51 10.60
C MET A 115 -5.92 5.20 9.85
N LEU A 116 -4.89 4.79 9.14
CA LEU A 116 -4.81 3.51 8.45
C LEU A 116 -3.46 2.86 8.76
N LEU A 117 -3.51 1.63 9.25
CA LEU A 117 -2.35 0.76 9.36
C LEU A 117 -2.39 -0.26 8.24
N SER A 118 -1.24 -0.59 7.68
CA SER A 118 -1.11 -1.64 6.69
C SER A 118 0.04 -2.57 7.02
N PHE A 119 -0.16 -3.84 6.74
CA PHE A 119 0.85 -4.87 6.78
C PHE A 119 0.72 -5.71 5.52
N ALA A 120 1.83 -5.95 4.84
CA ALA A 120 1.84 -6.74 3.63
C ALA A 120 3.09 -7.60 3.53
N SER A 121 2.99 -8.71 2.80
CA SER A 121 4.09 -9.62 2.52
C SER A 121 3.94 -10.19 1.13
N THR A 122 5.07 -10.50 0.49
CA THR A 122 5.07 -11.36 -0.71
C THR A 122 4.83 -12.82 -0.30
N LEU A 123 4.18 -13.59 -1.18
CA LEU A 123 3.77 -14.97 -0.91
C LEU A 123 4.77 -16.03 -1.40
N GLU A 124 5.94 -15.63 -1.81
CA GLU A 124 7.00 -16.52 -2.26
C GLU A 124 7.69 -17.23 -1.08
N ASN A 125 8.15 -18.47 -1.32
CA ASN A 125 8.79 -19.28 -0.27
C ASN A 125 10.22 -18.81 0.06
N GLU A 126 10.88 -18.09 -0.85
CA GLU A 126 12.25 -17.61 -0.68
C GLU A 126 12.28 -16.07 -0.74
N ASP A 127 13.13 -15.46 0.10
CA ASP A 127 13.39 -14.02 0.12
C ASP A 127 12.11 -13.18 0.19
N GLN A 128 11.24 -13.47 1.15
CA GLN A 128 10.01 -12.71 1.35
C GLN A 128 10.30 -11.23 1.63
N ALA A 129 9.54 -10.37 0.99
CA ALA A 129 9.53 -8.93 1.27
C ALA A 129 8.32 -8.57 2.14
N TYR A 130 8.54 -7.72 3.13
CA TYR A 130 7.50 -7.25 4.04
C TYR A 130 7.35 -5.75 3.93
N ASN A 131 6.13 -5.28 4.09
CA ASN A 131 5.80 -3.86 4.13
C ASN A 131 4.91 -3.56 5.34
N VAL A 132 5.23 -2.52 6.10
CA VAL A 132 4.40 -1.99 7.18
C VAL A 132 4.21 -0.51 6.92
N GLY A 133 2.97 -0.06 6.92
CA GLY A 133 2.61 1.32 6.65
C GLY A 133 1.67 1.89 7.70
N LEU A 134 1.79 3.19 7.94
CA LEU A 134 0.94 3.96 8.82
C LEU A 134 0.61 5.28 8.11
N SER A 135 -0.67 5.52 7.88
CA SER A 135 -1.16 6.73 7.22
C SER A 135 -2.06 7.52 8.15
N PHE A 136 -1.90 8.83 8.15
CA PHE A 136 -2.72 9.76 8.90
C PHE A 136 -3.35 10.79 7.96
N LYS A 137 -4.63 11.05 8.17
CA LYS A 137 -5.35 12.12 7.51
C LYS A 137 -5.46 13.31 8.46
N PHE A 138 -4.91 14.45 8.06
CA PHE A 138 -5.04 15.72 8.77
C PHE A 138 -6.02 16.61 8.02
N GLY A 139 -7.03 17.12 8.70
CA GLY A 139 -8.02 18.03 8.14
C GLY A 139 -9.20 18.19 9.07
N LYS A 140 -9.96 19.28 8.91
CA LYS A 140 -11.28 19.37 9.53
C LYS A 140 -12.12 18.26 8.92
N GLU A 141 -12.78 17.46 9.76
CA GLU A 141 -13.87 16.62 9.30
C GLU A 141 -14.86 17.52 8.61
N GLY A 142 -14.89 17.50 7.27
CA GLY A 142 -16.05 17.99 6.57
C GLY A 142 -17.19 17.17 7.14
N LYS A 143 -18.18 17.81 7.77
CA LYS A 143 -19.45 17.16 8.04
C LYS A 143 -19.84 16.53 6.71
N VAL A 144 -19.76 15.22 6.60
CA VAL A 144 -20.54 14.48 5.65
C VAL A 144 -21.95 14.73 6.14
N GLU A 145 -22.61 15.75 5.58
CA GLU A 145 -24.06 15.87 5.73
C GLU A 145 -24.59 14.51 5.26
N GLU A 146 -25.07 13.78 6.21
CA GLU A 146 -25.71 12.49 5.97
C GLU A 146 -26.73 12.73 4.86
N LYS A 147 -26.56 12.05 3.73
CA LYS A 147 -27.52 12.05 2.61
C LYS A 147 -28.92 11.56 3.01
N THR A 148 -29.16 11.31 4.29
CA THR A 148 -30.48 11.08 4.86
C THR A 148 -31.46 12.22 4.60
N ALA A 149 -31.01 13.48 4.63
CA ALA A 149 -31.85 14.64 4.28
C ALA A 149 -32.28 14.60 2.81
N ASP A 150 -31.40 14.15 1.93
CA ASP A 150 -31.69 14.03 0.49
C ASP A 150 -32.68 12.90 0.18
N VAL A 151 -32.58 11.79 0.93
CA VAL A 151 -33.52 10.66 0.80
C VAL A 151 -34.90 10.99 1.38
N GLU A 152 -34.96 11.71 2.49
CA GLU A 152 -36.23 12.14 3.09
C GLU A 152 -36.96 13.18 2.22
N GLN A 153 -36.22 14.11 1.63
CA GLN A 153 -36.76 15.03 0.63
C GLN A 153 -37.26 14.29 -0.62
N LEU A 154 -36.55 13.26 -1.07
CA LEU A 154 -36.94 12.43 -2.18
C LEU A 154 -38.26 11.69 -1.92
N TYR A 155 -38.42 11.10 -0.74
CA TYR A 155 -39.67 10.44 -0.32
C TYR A 155 -40.83 11.43 -0.24
N LYS A 156 -40.60 12.65 0.27
CA LYS A 156 -41.60 13.71 0.31
C LYS A 156 -42.05 14.13 -1.10
N LEU A 157 -41.09 14.30 -2.01
CA LEU A 157 -41.37 14.63 -3.41
C LEU A 157 -42.14 13.53 -4.13
N ILE A 158 -41.80 12.27 -3.87
CA ILE A 158 -42.54 11.12 -4.40
C ILE A 158 -44.00 11.12 -3.88
N GLY A 159 -44.22 11.41 -2.62
CA GLY A 159 -45.56 11.52 -2.03
C GLY A 159 -46.38 12.67 -2.67
N GLU A 160 -45.78 13.83 -2.91
CA GLU A 160 -46.42 14.95 -3.56
C GLU A 160 -46.78 14.65 -5.06
N LEU A 161 -45.90 13.94 -5.77
CA LEU A 161 -46.14 13.49 -7.12
C LEU A 161 -47.28 12.46 -7.20
N GLN A 162 -47.36 11.53 -6.27
CA GLN A 162 -48.45 10.55 -6.20
C GLN A 162 -49.82 11.24 -5.93
N ALA A 163 -49.83 12.22 -5.03
CA ALA A 163 -51.05 13.01 -4.75
C ALA A 163 -51.51 13.79 -5.99
N LYS A 164 -50.57 14.43 -6.73
CA LYS A 164 -50.89 15.12 -7.98
C LYS A 164 -51.41 14.17 -9.07
N LEU A 165 -50.82 12.97 -9.19
CA LEU A 165 -51.30 11.95 -10.13
C LEU A 165 -52.74 11.51 -9.81
N ALA A 166 -53.04 11.29 -8.53
CA ALA A 166 -54.39 10.94 -8.09
C ALA A 166 -55.41 12.05 -8.40
N GLN A 167 -55.02 13.32 -8.20
CA GLN A 167 -55.86 14.47 -8.55
C GLN A 167 -56.11 14.57 -10.05
N GLN A 168 -55.10 14.44 -10.89
CA GLN A 168 -55.23 14.44 -12.32
C GLN A 168 -56.11 13.27 -12.84
N GLN A 169 -56.01 12.11 -12.23
CA GLN A 169 -56.84 10.96 -12.56
C GLN A 169 -58.33 11.25 -12.26
N ALA A 170 -58.59 11.87 -11.10
CA ALA A 170 -59.94 12.26 -10.73
C ALA A 170 -60.53 13.32 -11.66
N GLU A 171 -59.75 14.29 -12.14
CA GLU A 171 -60.14 15.28 -13.13
C GLU A 171 -60.45 14.64 -14.50
N ILE A 172 -59.63 13.71 -14.92
CA ILE A 172 -59.86 12.96 -16.19
C ILE A 172 -61.18 12.17 -16.10
N ASP A 173 -61.41 11.49 -14.97
CA ASP A 173 -62.63 10.72 -14.77
C ASP A 173 -63.88 11.60 -14.70
N ALA A 174 -63.75 12.84 -14.19
CA ALA A 174 -64.84 13.83 -14.16
C ALA A 174 -65.16 14.37 -15.60
N LEU A 175 -64.14 14.57 -16.44
CA LEU A 175 -64.31 15.03 -17.83
C LEU A 175 -64.80 13.94 -18.77
N ARG A 176 -64.78 12.68 -18.39
CA ARG A 176 -65.17 11.51 -19.16
C ARG A 176 -66.64 11.11 -18.96
N LYS A 177 -67.34 11.75 -18.05
CA LYS A 177 -68.77 11.64 -17.78
C LYS A 177 -69.55 12.67 -18.57
#